data_ccea3e0435a0a1303f710860f53338dd
#
_entry.id   ccea3e0435a0a1303f710860f53338dd
#
_cell.length_a   1.000
_cell.length_b   1.000
_cell.length_c   1.000
_cell.angle_alpha   90.00
_cell.angle_beta   90.00
_cell.angle_gamma   90.00
#
_symmetry.space_group_name_H-M   'P 1'
#
loop_
_entity.id
_entity.type
_entity.pdbx_description
1 polymer ?
#
loop_
_entity_poly.entity_id
_entity_poly.type
_entity_poly.pdbx_seq_one_letter_code
_entity_poly.pdbx_strand_id
1 'polypeptide(L)'
;VSAIKPLVLVTGATGAQGGAVARELLSADFHVRILTRNPQSPAAQALIAAGAEAVVGDLEDASSLAAALEGASGVFSVQIPDAAGTDAERRHGFALVQAAKAAGVTHFVHTSVCEAGKHTQFPRWDSNYWWQKYWTDKWDVEEAVRGAGFTHWTVLKPAFMMENFAQPKARHMFPHLKQGKIITALLPSTRMQLIAADDIGVVARAAFVDPGHFSGHNIDLAIEALTMDEVALTLSRVLDKQVRAESVSPEKAIESGVFAGWVRSQEWTNEAGYQADIPALVQSFGRRDIVLTPFEAWVKRHAGEIHVDA
;
A
#
# COMPACT_ATOMS: atom_id res chain seq x y z
N VAL A 1 25.81 -27.34 6.47
CA VAL A 1 25.91 -26.25 5.50
C VAL A 1 24.69 -25.39 5.76
N SER A 2 24.87 -24.17 6.29
CA SER A 2 23.76 -23.20 6.43
C SER A 2 23.19 -22.95 5.03
N ALA A 3 21.92 -23.17 4.84
CA ALA A 3 21.26 -22.83 3.57
C ALA A 3 21.45 -21.33 3.32
N ILE A 4 21.85 -20.98 2.11
CA ILE A 4 21.98 -19.57 1.72
C ILE A 4 20.56 -18.96 1.79
N LYS A 5 20.41 -17.94 2.63
CA LYS A 5 19.14 -17.21 2.76
C LYS A 5 18.79 -16.53 1.43
N PRO A 6 17.55 -16.67 0.93
CA PRO A 6 17.17 -15.98 -0.30
C PRO A 6 17.26 -14.45 -0.10
N LEU A 7 17.92 -13.77 -1.04
CA LEU A 7 18.00 -12.32 -1.06
C LEU A 7 16.77 -11.73 -1.74
N VAL A 8 16.06 -10.84 -1.05
CA VAL A 8 14.92 -10.10 -1.56
C VAL A 8 15.23 -8.61 -1.58
N LEU A 9 15.14 -7.99 -2.76
CA LEU A 9 15.17 -6.54 -2.90
C LEU A 9 13.80 -5.97 -2.56
N VAL A 10 13.76 -4.98 -1.66
CA VAL A 10 12.54 -4.27 -1.28
C VAL A 10 12.64 -2.81 -1.75
N THR A 11 11.75 -2.40 -2.67
CA THR A 11 11.61 -0.99 -3.05
C THR A 11 10.63 -0.28 -2.12
N GLY A 12 10.71 1.06 -2.04
CA GLY A 12 9.85 1.85 -1.16
C GLY A 12 9.98 1.50 0.33
N ALA A 13 11.10 0.93 0.76
CA ALA A 13 11.34 0.41 2.11
C ALA A 13 11.27 1.48 3.21
N THR A 14 11.50 2.75 2.88
CA THR A 14 11.34 3.87 3.82
C THR A 14 9.90 4.36 3.97
N GLY A 15 8.96 3.79 3.21
CA GLY A 15 7.52 4.05 3.29
C GLY A 15 6.77 2.97 4.08
N ALA A 16 5.46 3.16 4.27
CA ALA A 16 4.63 2.27 5.08
C ALA A 16 4.65 0.82 4.59
N GLN A 17 4.32 0.57 3.32
CA GLN A 17 4.23 -0.79 2.77
C GLN A 17 5.59 -1.47 2.70
N GLY A 18 6.57 -0.85 2.01
CA GLY A 18 7.90 -1.45 1.84
C GLY A 18 8.62 -1.64 3.17
N GLY A 19 8.43 -0.73 4.14
CA GLY A 19 8.97 -0.86 5.48
C GLY A 19 8.37 -2.04 6.24
N ALA A 20 7.06 -2.25 6.16
CA ALA A 20 6.39 -3.39 6.75
C ALA A 20 6.89 -4.71 6.13
N VAL A 21 6.99 -4.77 4.80
CA VAL A 21 7.51 -5.95 4.09
C VAL A 21 8.96 -6.24 4.47
N ALA A 22 9.81 -5.21 4.55
CA ALA A 22 11.21 -5.41 4.95
C ALA A 22 11.33 -5.99 6.35
N ARG A 23 10.56 -5.48 7.33
CA ARG A 23 10.52 -6.02 8.70
C ARG A 23 10.04 -7.47 8.73
N GLU A 24 8.97 -7.78 8.03
CA GLU A 24 8.40 -9.13 7.98
C GLU A 24 9.36 -10.15 7.35
N LEU A 25 10.05 -9.78 6.27
CA LEU A 25 11.05 -10.64 5.64
C LEU A 25 12.27 -10.85 6.52
N LEU A 26 12.76 -9.81 7.21
CA LEU A 26 13.86 -9.95 8.18
C LEU A 26 13.49 -10.91 9.31
N SER A 27 12.24 -10.86 9.80
CA SER A 27 11.76 -11.76 10.86
C SER A 27 11.64 -13.22 10.39
N ALA A 28 11.52 -13.45 9.09
CA ALA A 28 11.34 -14.76 8.46
C ALA A 28 12.65 -15.32 7.83
N ASP A 29 13.78 -14.84 8.30
CA ASP A 29 15.10 -15.34 7.90
C ASP A 29 15.49 -15.10 6.43
N PHE A 30 14.91 -14.09 5.78
CA PHE A 30 15.38 -13.64 4.48
C PHE A 30 16.58 -12.70 4.62
N HIS A 31 17.45 -12.70 3.62
CA HIS A 31 18.39 -11.59 3.43
C HIS A 31 17.63 -10.46 2.72
N VAL A 32 17.51 -9.31 3.37
CA VAL A 32 16.75 -8.17 2.84
C VAL A 32 17.70 -7.08 2.39
N ARG A 33 17.55 -6.69 1.13
CA ARG A 33 18.21 -5.51 0.57
C ARG A 33 17.16 -4.43 0.32
N ILE A 34 17.42 -3.20 0.76
CA ILE A 34 16.53 -2.06 0.53
C ILE A 34 17.13 -1.09 -0.47
N LEU A 35 16.33 -0.70 -1.47
CA LEU A 35 16.69 0.39 -2.39
C LEU A 35 16.25 1.73 -1.77
N THR A 36 17.20 2.64 -1.57
CA THR A 36 16.91 3.96 -1.01
C THR A 36 17.79 5.05 -1.60
N ARG A 37 17.25 6.25 -1.81
CA ARG A 37 18.01 7.45 -2.21
C ARG A 37 18.80 8.05 -1.03
N ASN A 38 18.34 7.80 0.20
CA ASN A 38 18.96 8.34 1.40
C ASN A 38 19.08 7.25 2.49
N PRO A 39 20.20 6.53 2.56
CA PRO A 39 20.43 5.52 3.58
C PRO A 39 20.57 6.10 5.00
N GLN A 40 20.77 7.42 5.13
CA GLN A 40 20.86 8.10 6.43
C GLN A 40 19.50 8.52 6.99
N SER A 41 18.41 8.31 6.27
CA SER A 41 17.07 8.60 6.79
C SER A 41 16.75 7.72 8.01
N PRO A 42 16.00 8.23 9.02
CA PRO A 42 15.67 7.45 10.20
C PRO A 42 15.01 6.10 9.87
N ALA A 43 14.13 6.06 8.87
CA ALA A 43 13.47 4.84 8.44
C ALA A 43 14.45 3.82 7.82
N ALA A 44 15.42 4.28 6.99
CA ALA A 44 16.44 3.40 6.43
C ALA A 44 17.39 2.89 7.54
N GLN A 45 17.83 3.77 8.45
CA GLN A 45 18.70 3.39 9.56
C GLN A 45 18.03 2.37 10.51
N ALA A 46 16.74 2.49 10.76
CA ALA A 46 16.01 1.50 11.55
C ALA A 46 16.02 0.11 10.89
N LEU A 47 15.85 0.02 9.57
CA LEU A 47 15.91 -1.24 8.83
C LEU A 47 17.34 -1.80 8.76
N ILE A 48 18.35 -0.95 8.60
CA ILE A 48 19.78 -1.35 8.65
C ILE A 48 20.13 -1.93 10.02
N ALA A 49 19.69 -1.26 11.10
CA ALA A 49 19.89 -1.74 12.46
C ALA A 49 19.16 -3.08 12.71
N ALA A 50 18.05 -3.34 12.01
CA ALA A 50 17.34 -4.62 12.04
C ALA A 50 17.97 -5.71 11.15
N GLY A 51 19.06 -5.40 10.41
CA GLY A 51 19.79 -6.36 9.59
C GLY A 51 19.61 -6.26 8.08
N ALA A 52 18.91 -5.21 7.58
CA ALA A 52 18.82 -5.00 6.14
C ALA A 52 20.13 -4.43 5.55
N GLU A 53 20.45 -4.86 4.35
CA GLU A 53 21.47 -4.24 3.51
C GLU A 53 20.87 -3.04 2.76
N ALA A 54 21.49 -1.87 2.81
CA ALA A 54 21.03 -0.71 2.07
C ALA A 54 21.88 -0.47 0.82
N VAL A 55 21.22 -0.33 -0.34
CA VAL A 55 21.84 0.08 -1.59
C VAL A 55 21.28 1.45 -1.98
N VAL A 56 22.21 2.38 -2.28
CA VAL A 56 21.82 3.70 -2.78
C VAL A 56 21.43 3.58 -4.24
N GLY A 57 20.23 4.03 -4.58
CA GLY A 57 19.75 3.99 -5.97
C GLY A 57 18.37 4.61 -6.14
N ASP A 58 18.00 4.74 -7.41
CA ASP A 58 16.72 5.29 -7.85
C ASP A 58 16.10 4.40 -8.92
N LEU A 59 14.77 4.34 -8.94
CA LEU A 59 14.02 3.57 -9.95
C LEU A 59 14.17 4.16 -11.37
N GLU A 60 14.65 5.39 -11.51
CA GLU A 60 14.95 6.00 -12.81
C GLU A 60 16.37 5.70 -13.29
N ASP A 61 17.25 5.17 -12.44
CA ASP A 61 18.65 4.86 -12.77
C ASP A 61 18.84 3.34 -12.95
N ALA A 62 18.90 2.92 -14.22
CA ALA A 62 19.08 1.51 -14.58
C ALA A 62 20.37 0.90 -14.00
N SER A 63 21.44 1.70 -13.84
CA SER A 63 22.71 1.20 -13.29
C SER A 63 22.59 0.90 -11.80
N SER A 64 21.88 1.75 -11.06
CA SER A 64 21.57 1.52 -9.64
C SER A 64 20.63 0.33 -9.42
N LEU A 65 19.68 0.11 -10.32
CA LEU A 65 18.81 -1.06 -10.30
C LEU A 65 19.59 -2.36 -10.53
N ALA A 66 20.51 -2.39 -11.49
CA ALA A 66 21.35 -3.55 -11.75
C ALA A 66 22.20 -3.92 -10.52
N ALA A 67 22.83 -2.92 -9.88
CA ALA A 67 23.61 -3.12 -8.66
C ALA A 67 22.73 -3.61 -7.48
N ALA A 68 21.53 -3.02 -7.31
CA ALA A 68 20.61 -3.42 -6.25
C ALA A 68 20.07 -4.85 -6.41
N LEU A 69 19.98 -5.35 -7.65
CA LEU A 69 19.46 -6.67 -7.99
C LEU A 69 20.54 -7.76 -8.04
N GLU A 70 21.81 -7.41 -7.92
CA GLU A 70 22.89 -8.41 -7.94
C GLU A 70 22.69 -9.49 -6.86
N GLY A 71 22.57 -10.74 -7.30
CA GLY A 71 22.32 -11.90 -6.43
C GLY A 71 20.91 -11.98 -5.83
N ALA A 72 20.00 -11.08 -6.16
CA ALA A 72 18.63 -11.13 -5.66
C ALA A 72 17.84 -12.26 -6.33
N SER A 73 17.19 -13.09 -5.54
CA SER A 73 16.24 -14.11 -6.01
C SER A 73 14.78 -13.62 -6.01
N GLY A 74 14.48 -12.60 -5.19
CA GLY A 74 13.15 -12.03 -5.06
C GLY A 74 13.13 -10.51 -5.10
N VAL A 75 11.98 -9.95 -5.46
CA VAL A 75 11.71 -8.49 -5.44
C VAL A 75 10.36 -8.23 -4.82
N PHE A 76 10.29 -7.30 -3.85
CA PHE A 76 9.06 -6.61 -3.50
C PHE A 76 9.03 -5.24 -4.17
N SER A 77 7.99 -5.01 -4.94
CA SER A 77 7.84 -3.84 -5.82
C SER A 77 6.68 -2.96 -5.36
N VAL A 78 6.97 -1.71 -5.03
CA VAL A 78 5.99 -0.66 -4.80
C VAL A 78 6.45 0.63 -5.48
N GLN A 79 5.55 1.27 -6.24
CA GLN A 79 5.73 2.60 -6.80
C GLN A 79 4.67 3.55 -6.22
N ILE A 80 4.96 4.84 -6.29
CA ILE A 80 4.07 5.89 -5.79
C ILE A 80 3.59 6.71 -7.00
N PRO A 81 2.27 6.94 -7.12
CA PRO A 81 1.75 7.84 -8.14
C PRO A 81 2.40 9.22 -8.05
N ASP A 82 2.76 9.79 -9.19
CA ASP A 82 3.29 11.14 -9.22
C ASP A 82 2.15 12.17 -9.11
N ALA A 83 2.19 12.98 -8.05
CA ALA A 83 1.22 14.04 -7.83
C ALA A 83 1.20 15.10 -8.99
N ALA A 84 2.30 15.23 -9.74
CA ALA A 84 2.36 16.06 -10.95
C ALA A 84 1.63 15.43 -12.15
N GLY A 85 1.13 14.19 -12.03
CA GLY A 85 0.40 13.51 -13.10
C GLY A 85 1.26 13.00 -14.25
N THR A 86 2.58 12.84 -14.02
CA THR A 86 3.48 12.19 -14.99
C THR A 86 3.27 10.67 -15.00
N ASP A 87 3.94 9.97 -15.91
CA ASP A 87 3.93 8.51 -16.00
C ASP A 87 5.04 7.85 -15.16
N ALA A 88 5.56 8.55 -14.15
CA ALA A 88 6.68 8.08 -13.34
C ALA A 88 6.40 6.72 -12.68
N GLU A 89 5.19 6.50 -12.14
CA GLU A 89 4.82 5.22 -11.54
C GLU A 89 4.98 4.06 -12.53
N ARG A 90 4.45 4.21 -13.74
CA ARG A 90 4.55 3.21 -14.81
C ARG A 90 5.99 2.98 -15.25
N ARG A 91 6.74 4.06 -15.52
CA ARG A 91 8.16 3.98 -15.93
C ARG A 91 9.01 3.26 -14.88
N HIS A 92 8.84 3.62 -13.60
CA HIS A 92 9.53 2.98 -12.48
C HIS A 92 9.19 1.49 -12.36
N GLY A 93 7.90 1.16 -12.49
CA GLY A 93 7.46 -0.24 -12.48
C GLY A 93 8.09 -1.05 -13.61
N PHE A 94 8.04 -0.53 -14.83
CA PHE A 94 8.62 -1.18 -16.01
C PHE A 94 10.14 -1.34 -15.90
N ALA A 95 10.84 -0.29 -15.46
CA ALA A 95 12.29 -0.33 -15.27
C ALA A 95 12.68 -1.42 -14.26
N LEU A 96 11.97 -1.50 -13.13
CA LEU A 96 12.22 -2.51 -12.11
C LEU A 96 11.93 -3.94 -12.61
N VAL A 97 10.81 -4.14 -13.33
CA VAL A 97 10.45 -5.45 -13.92
C VAL A 97 11.52 -5.91 -14.92
N GLN A 98 11.96 -5.02 -15.82
CA GLN A 98 12.99 -5.33 -16.80
C GLN A 98 14.34 -5.64 -16.14
N ALA A 99 14.76 -4.82 -15.17
CA ALA A 99 16.02 -5.02 -14.45
C ALA A 99 16.00 -6.34 -13.64
N ALA A 100 14.89 -6.63 -12.95
CA ALA A 100 14.72 -7.89 -12.21
C ALA A 100 14.79 -9.11 -13.12
N LYS A 101 14.18 -9.02 -14.31
CA LYS A 101 14.25 -10.09 -15.32
C LYS A 101 15.69 -10.30 -15.81
N ALA A 102 16.39 -9.21 -16.13
CA ALA A 102 17.78 -9.26 -16.59
C ALA A 102 18.73 -9.82 -15.52
N ALA A 103 18.46 -9.57 -14.23
CA ALA A 103 19.21 -10.09 -13.09
C ALA A 103 18.89 -11.56 -12.73
N GLY A 104 17.92 -12.20 -13.43
CA GLY A 104 17.52 -13.58 -13.17
C GLY A 104 16.67 -13.77 -11.91
N VAL A 105 15.99 -12.72 -11.44
CA VAL A 105 15.03 -12.81 -10.35
C VAL A 105 13.94 -13.83 -10.71
N THR A 106 13.64 -14.71 -9.78
CA THR A 106 12.64 -15.77 -9.99
C THR A 106 11.30 -15.49 -9.31
N HIS A 107 11.28 -14.65 -8.26
CA HIS A 107 10.09 -14.37 -7.47
C HIS A 107 9.80 -12.87 -7.38
N PHE A 108 8.65 -12.44 -7.88
CA PHE A 108 8.28 -11.01 -7.92
C PHE A 108 6.93 -10.79 -7.22
N VAL A 109 6.94 -10.03 -6.13
CA VAL A 109 5.73 -9.60 -5.42
C VAL A 109 5.53 -8.11 -5.64
N HIS A 110 4.41 -7.74 -6.25
CA HIS A 110 4.08 -6.35 -6.56
C HIS A 110 2.89 -5.87 -5.74
N THR A 111 2.88 -4.62 -5.33
CA THR A 111 1.69 -3.99 -4.73
C THR A 111 1.09 -2.95 -5.66
N SER A 112 -0.20 -3.09 -5.92
CA SER A 112 -1.02 -2.22 -6.75
C SER A 112 -2.14 -1.57 -5.92
N VAL A 113 -3.39 -1.66 -6.36
CA VAL A 113 -4.60 -1.21 -5.66
C VAL A 113 -5.79 -2.10 -6.01
N CYS A 114 -6.71 -2.32 -5.07
CA CYS A 114 -8.00 -2.93 -5.35
C CYS A 114 -8.68 -2.23 -6.54
N GLU A 115 -9.38 -3.00 -7.37
CA GLU A 115 -10.12 -2.56 -8.57
C GLU A 115 -9.25 -2.14 -9.77
N ALA A 116 -7.91 -2.07 -9.67
CA ALA A 116 -7.08 -1.94 -10.87
C ALA A 116 -7.39 -3.09 -11.86
N GLY A 117 -7.49 -2.76 -13.15
CA GLY A 117 -7.93 -3.71 -14.19
C GLY A 117 -9.45 -3.74 -14.41
N LYS A 118 -10.25 -3.23 -13.49
CA LYS A 118 -11.69 -3.05 -13.66
C LYS A 118 -12.09 -1.58 -13.94
N HIS A 119 -11.11 -0.70 -13.97
CA HIS A 119 -11.30 0.75 -14.03
C HIS A 119 -12.10 1.23 -15.26
N THR A 120 -12.03 0.54 -16.39
CA THR A 120 -12.85 0.85 -17.58
C THR A 120 -14.35 0.63 -17.36
N GLN A 121 -14.73 -0.06 -16.30
CA GLN A 121 -16.12 -0.31 -15.93
C GLN A 121 -16.65 0.70 -14.89
N PHE A 122 -15.81 1.61 -14.40
CA PHE A 122 -16.24 2.59 -13.42
C PHE A 122 -17.27 3.57 -14.02
N PRO A 123 -18.30 3.94 -13.24
CA PRO A 123 -19.18 5.02 -13.65
C PRO A 123 -18.39 6.26 -14.08
N ARG A 124 -18.81 6.95 -15.11
CA ARG A 124 -18.17 8.18 -15.64
C ARG A 124 -16.70 8.00 -16.13
N TRP A 125 -16.23 6.77 -16.36
CA TRP A 125 -14.88 6.54 -16.87
C TRP A 125 -14.64 7.26 -18.20
N ASP A 126 -15.52 7.12 -19.17
CA ASP A 126 -15.38 7.70 -20.51
C ASP A 126 -15.40 9.24 -20.52
N SER A 127 -15.93 9.87 -19.47
CA SER A 127 -15.91 11.33 -19.32
C SER A 127 -14.60 11.89 -18.75
N ASN A 128 -13.61 11.06 -18.51
CA ASN A 128 -12.35 11.41 -17.87
C ASN A 128 -12.54 12.13 -16.51
N TYR A 129 -13.61 11.76 -15.81
CA TYR A 129 -13.93 12.37 -14.52
C TYR A 129 -12.97 11.95 -13.41
N TRP A 130 -12.56 10.69 -13.44
CA TRP A 130 -11.59 10.13 -12.50
C TRP A 130 -10.16 10.43 -12.93
N TRP A 131 -9.23 10.32 -12.02
CA TRP A 131 -7.80 10.37 -12.36
C TRP A 131 -7.42 9.05 -13.07
N GLN A 132 -7.73 8.98 -14.38
CA GLN A 132 -7.54 7.76 -15.17
C GLN A 132 -6.12 7.24 -15.11
N LYS A 133 -5.14 8.15 -15.17
CA LYS A 133 -3.73 7.80 -15.14
C LYS A 133 -3.32 7.01 -13.88
N TYR A 134 -3.89 7.30 -12.73
CA TYR A 134 -3.69 6.52 -11.50
C TYR A 134 -4.04 5.04 -11.69
N TRP A 135 -5.14 4.75 -12.38
CA TRP A 135 -5.64 3.40 -12.57
C TRP A 135 -4.91 2.68 -13.71
N THR A 136 -4.66 3.38 -14.82
CA THR A 136 -3.99 2.79 -15.98
C THR A 136 -2.52 2.50 -15.71
N ASP A 137 -1.79 3.41 -15.05
CA ASP A 137 -0.37 3.20 -14.74
C ASP A 137 -0.18 1.97 -13.81
N LYS A 138 -1.04 1.83 -12.80
CA LYS A 138 -1.02 0.65 -11.92
C LYS A 138 -1.33 -0.64 -12.67
N TRP A 139 -2.36 -0.62 -13.50
CA TRP A 139 -2.72 -1.78 -14.31
C TRP A 139 -1.61 -2.17 -15.30
N ASP A 140 -1.00 -1.21 -15.96
CA ASP A 140 0.10 -1.45 -16.89
C ASP A 140 1.29 -2.14 -16.20
N VAL A 141 1.61 -1.74 -14.95
CA VAL A 141 2.67 -2.41 -14.17
C VAL A 141 2.25 -3.82 -13.76
N GLU A 142 0.99 -4.04 -13.35
CA GLU A 142 0.48 -5.38 -13.07
C GLU A 142 0.64 -6.30 -14.30
N GLU A 143 0.25 -5.82 -15.49
CA GLU A 143 0.38 -6.58 -16.74
C GLU A 143 1.85 -6.86 -17.09
N ALA A 144 2.74 -5.89 -16.87
CA ALA A 144 4.18 -6.10 -17.06
C ALA A 144 4.73 -7.19 -16.13
N VAL A 145 4.31 -7.23 -14.87
CA VAL A 145 4.69 -8.29 -13.92
C VAL A 145 4.20 -9.67 -14.39
N ARG A 146 2.92 -9.78 -14.78
CA ARG A 146 2.32 -11.03 -15.26
C ARG A 146 3.00 -11.54 -16.53
N GLY A 147 3.31 -10.61 -17.44
CA GLY A 147 3.92 -10.95 -18.75
C GLY A 147 5.42 -11.18 -18.70
N ALA A 148 6.12 -10.83 -17.62
CA ALA A 148 7.58 -10.90 -17.52
C ALA A 148 8.12 -12.34 -17.50
N GLY A 149 7.31 -13.34 -17.16
CA GLY A 149 7.74 -14.75 -17.08
C GLY A 149 8.63 -15.04 -15.87
N PHE A 150 8.36 -14.41 -14.73
CA PHE A 150 8.92 -14.83 -13.44
C PHE A 150 8.40 -16.23 -13.10
N THR A 151 9.22 -17.05 -12.45
CA THR A 151 8.78 -18.38 -11.97
C THR A 151 7.62 -18.26 -11.00
N HIS A 152 7.69 -17.25 -10.13
CA HIS A 152 6.63 -16.92 -9.17
C HIS A 152 6.35 -15.42 -9.24
N TRP A 153 5.07 -15.05 -9.31
CA TRP A 153 4.64 -13.68 -9.18
C TRP A 153 3.34 -13.60 -8.37
N THR A 154 3.20 -12.55 -7.61
CA THR A 154 1.99 -12.24 -6.85
C THR A 154 1.73 -10.74 -6.92
N VAL A 155 0.48 -10.33 -7.14
CA VAL A 155 0.06 -8.93 -7.08
C VAL A 155 -0.85 -8.73 -5.88
N LEU A 156 -0.39 -7.94 -4.92
CA LEU A 156 -1.17 -7.52 -3.76
C LEU A 156 -1.92 -6.23 -4.09
N LYS A 157 -3.20 -6.20 -3.84
CA LYS A 157 -4.09 -5.09 -4.21
C LYS A 157 -4.78 -4.53 -2.96
N PRO A 158 -4.08 -3.68 -2.18
CA PRO A 158 -4.65 -3.09 -0.97
C PRO A 158 -5.81 -2.15 -1.29
N ALA A 159 -6.82 -2.15 -0.41
CA ALA A 159 -7.84 -1.13 -0.30
C ALA A 159 -7.28 0.14 0.36
N PHE A 160 -8.10 0.94 1.03
CA PHE A 160 -7.65 2.16 1.69
C PHE A 160 -6.76 1.84 2.90
N MET A 161 -5.57 2.42 2.91
CA MET A 161 -4.60 2.16 3.98
C MET A 161 -4.94 2.93 5.26
N MET A 162 -4.93 2.23 6.40
CA MET A 162 -5.18 2.81 7.72
C MET A 162 -4.16 3.90 8.08
N GLU A 163 -2.93 3.82 7.59
CA GLU A 163 -1.86 4.81 7.77
C GLU A 163 -2.21 6.20 7.26
N ASN A 164 -3.27 6.33 6.47
CA ASN A 164 -3.79 7.64 6.06
C ASN A 164 -4.43 8.42 7.20
N PHE A 165 -4.81 7.76 8.30
CA PHE A 165 -5.30 8.41 9.54
C PHE A 165 -4.17 8.83 10.49
N ALA A 166 -2.93 8.41 10.25
CA ALA A 166 -1.76 8.76 11.06
C ALA A 166 -0.88 9.83 10.39
N GLN A 167 -0.02 10.49 11.17
CA GLN A 167 0.95 11.45 10.65
C GLN A 167 2.05 10.74 9.86
N PRO A 168 2.63 11.34 8.82
CA PRO A 168 2.34 12.70 8.33
C PRO A 168 1.15 12.80 7.34
N LYS A 169 0.55 11.66 6.92
CA LYS A 169 -0.46 11.64 5.87
C LYS A 169 -1.79 12.29 6.29
N ALA A 170 -2.20 12.08 7.54
CA ALA A 170 -3.45 12.61 8.07
C ALA A 170 -3.61 14.12 7.89
N ARG A 171 -2.51 14.90 7.97
CA ARG A 171 -2.57 16.34 7.77
C ARG A 171 -3.05 16.78 6.37
N HIS A 172 -2.92 15.91 5.37
CA HIS A 172 -3.35 16.17 3.99
C HIS A 172 -4.68 15.49 3.66
N MET A 173 -4.86 14.28 4.20
CA MET A 173 -6.07 13.48 3.95
C MET A 173 -7.23 13.93 4.84
N PHE A 174 -6.94 14.26 6.10
CA PHE A 174 -7.90 14.63 7.14
C PHE A 174 -7.39 15.87 7.92
N PRO A 175 -7.29 17.04 7.26
CA PRO A 175 -6.62 18.23 7.83
C PRO A 175 -7.25 18.72 9.14
N HIS A 176 -8.51 18.38 9.40
CA HIS A 176 -9.25 18.76 10.62
C HIS A 176 -9.26 17.69 11.71
N LEU A 177 -8.57 16.53 11.48
CA LEU A 177 -8.55 15.46 12.49
C LEU A 177 -7.93 15.92 13.82
N LYS A 178 -6.93 16.80 13.75
CA LYS A 178 -6.34 17.40 14.95
C LYS A 178 -7.36 18.15 15.81
N GLN A 179 -8.40 18.74 15.21
CA GLN A 179 -9.52 19.41 15.90
C GLN A 179 -10.70 18.47 16.17
N GLY A 180 -10.50 17.17 16.13
CA GLY A 180 -11.54 16.18 16.36
C GLY A 180 -12.60 16.10 15.24
N LYS A 181 -12.26 16.48 13.99
CA LYS A 181 -13.21 16.44 12.86
C LYS A 181 -12.67 15.66 11.69
N ILE A 182 -13.48 14.82 11.11
CA ILE A 182 -13.27 14.19 9.80
C ILE A 182 -14.25 14.83 8.82
N ILE A 183 -13.80 15.87 8.10
CA ILE A 183 -14.60 16.45 7.00
C ILE A 183 -14.38 15.59 5.77
N THR A 184 -15.47 15.13 5.14
CA THR A 184 -15.42 14.15 4.08
C THR A 184 -16.53 14.35 3.04
N ALA A 185 -16.26 14.03 1.77
CA ALA A 185 -17.27 13.93 0.72
C ALA A 185 -17.85 12.51 0.58
N LEU A 186 -17.44 11.57 1.43
CA LEU A 186 -18.11 10.28 1.52
C LEU A 186 -19.54 10.47 2.04
N LEU A 187 -20.48 9.75 1.45
CA LEU A 187 -21.86 9.72 1.96
C LEU A 187 -21.88 9.02 3.34
N PRO A 188 -22.81 9.37 4.24
CA PRO A 188 -22.89 8.74 5.55
C PRO A 188 -23.01 7.21 5.52
N SER A 189 -23.62 6.67 4.46
CA SER A 189 -23.77 5.22 4.26
C SER A 189 -22.61 4.55 3.55
N THR A 190 -21.68 5.31 2.97
CA THR A 190 -20.55 4.74 2.22
C THR A 190 -19.59 4.05 3.16
N ARG A 191 -19.30 2.78 2.89
CA ARG A 191 -18.35 1.98 3.65
C ARG A 191 -17.03 1.89 2.90
N MET A 192 -15.98 2.39 3.52
CA MET A 192 -14.61 2.33 3.03
C MET A 192 -13.96 1.02 3.50
N GLN A 193 -13.47 0.21 2.58
CA GLN A 193 -12.68 -0.96 2.92
C GLN A 193 -11.28 -0.54 3.35
N LEU A 194 -10.78 -1.13 4.44
CA LEU A 194 -9.54 -0.75 5.12
C LEU A 194 -8.55 -1.91 5.19
N ILE A 195 -7.26 -1.58 5.15
CA ILE A 195 -6.14 -2.50 5.37
C ILE A 195 -4.98 -1.77 6.06
N ALA A 196 -4.26 -2.44 6.95
CA ALA A 196 -3.03 -1.93 7.54
C ALA A 196 -1.81 -2.23 6.65
N ALA A 197 -0.81 -1.36 6.64
CA ALA A 197 0.44 -1.62 5.91
C ALA A 197 1.20 -2.84 6.47
N ASP A 198 1.14 -3.06 7.78
CA ASP A 198 1.76 -4.24 8.40
C ASP A 198 1.13 -5.54 7.86
N ASP A 199 -0.18 -5.56 7.59
CA ASP A 199 -0.86 -6.71 7.01
C ASP A 199 -0.39 -6.97 5.57
N ILE A 200 -0.10 -5.91 4.79
CA ILE A 200 0.54 -6.05 3.48
C ILE A 200 1.91 -6.73 3.63
N GLY A 201 2.67 -6.36 4.67
CA GLY A 201 3.93 -7.00 5.02
C GLY A 201 3.78 -8.50 5.30
N VAL A 202 2.82 -8.85 6.14
CA VAL A 202 2.52 -10.26 6.49
C VAL A 202 2.16 -11.08 5.26
N VAL A 203 1.30 -10.55 4.38
CA VAL A 203 0.87 -11.26 3.16
C VAL A 203 2.01 -11.34 2.14
N ALA A 204 2.82 -10.30 1.98
CA ALA A 204 4.00 -10.33 1.13
C ALA A 204 5.01 -11.38 1.60
N ARG A 205 5.29 -11.44 2.91
CA ARG A 205 6.11 -12.50 3.50
C ARG A 205 5.55 -13.89 3.21
N ALA A 206 4.24 -14.08 3.40
CA ALA A 206 3.59 -15.35 3.11
C ALA A 206 3.75 -15.75 1.63
N ALA A 207 3.64 -14.79 0.72
CA ALA A 207 3.86 -15.02 -0.71
C ALA A 207 5.29 -15.49 -1.00
N PHE A 208 6.31 -14.91 -0.34
CA PHE A 208 7.70 -15.35 -0.50
C PHE A 208 7.98 -16.72 0.14
N VAL A 209 7.34 -17.04 1.27
CA VAL A 209 7.53 -18.29 2.00
C VAL A 209 6.82 -19.46 1.34
N ASP A 210 5.61 -19.25 0.82
CA ASP A 210 4.78 -20.27 0.17
C ASP A 210 4.38 -19.87 -1.26
N PRO A 211 5.37 -19.80 -2.19
CA PRO A 211 5.09 -19.42 -3.57
C PRO A 211 4.17 -20.42 -4.27
N GLY A 212 4.11 -21.67 -3.84
CA GLY A 212 3.20 -22.67 -4.41
C GLY A 212 1.74 -22.31 -4.27
N HIS A 213 1.40 -21.54 -3.24
CA HIS A 213 0.02 -21.08 -2.99
C HIS A 213 -0.29 -19.68 -3.51
N PHE A 214 0.68 -18.78 -3.43
CA PHE A 214 0.46 -17.37 -3.73
C PHE A 214 0.81 -16.99 -5.17
N SER A 215 1.62 -17.78 -5.86
CA SER A 215 2.06 -17.49 -7.23
C SER A 215 0.90 -17.53 -8.24
N GLY A 216 0.90 -16.57 -9.17
CA GLY A 216 -0.12 -16.47 -10.20
C GLY A 216 -1.41 -15.77 -9.75
N HIS A 217 -1.44 -15.21 -8.56
CA HIS A 217 -2.64 -14.60 -7.99
C HIS A 217 -2.56 -13.07 -7.85
N ASN A 218 -3.72 -12.45 -8.12
CA ASN A 218 -4.03 -11.09 -7.67
C ASN A 218 -4.84 -11.23 -6.38
N ILE A 219 -4.43 -10.53 -5.33
CA ILE A 219 -5.05 -10.65 -4.00
C ILE A 219 -5.52 -9.27 -3.56
N ASP A 220 -6.83 -9.05 -3.62
CA ASP A 220 -7.45 -7.85 -3.07
C ASP A 220 -7.37 -7.92 -1.53
N LEU A 221 -6.80 -6.87 -0.90
CA LEU A 221 -6.53 -6.85 0.53
C LEU A 221 -7.41 -5.83 1.25
N ALA A 222 -8.33 -6.33 2.06
CA ALA A 222 -9.11 -5.55 3.01
C ALA A 222 -9.48 -6.44 4.20
N ILE A 223 -9.65 -5.85 5.39
CA ILE A 223 -10.04 -6.60 6.58
C ILE A 223 -11.45 -6.25 7.05
N GLU A 224 -11.85 -5.02 6.87
CA GLU A 224 -13.17 -4.53 7.25
C GLU A 224 -13.60 -3.35 6.38
N ALA A 225 -14.89 -3.02 6.42
CA ALA A 225 -15.46 -1.88 5.71
C ALA A 225 -16.22 -1.01 6.72
N LEU A 226 -15.79 0.25 6.88
CA LEU A 226 -16.32 1.18 7.88
C LEU A 226 -16.86 2.46 7.23
N THR A 227 -17.94 3.00 7.77
CA THR A 227 -18.36 4.38 7.49
C THR A 227 -17.43 5.35 8.22
N MET A 228 -17.41 6.62 7.82
CA MET A 228 -16.59 7.62 8.54
C MET A 228 -17.12 7.89 9.95
N ASP A 229 -18.40 7.68 10.21
CA ASP A 229 -18.94 7.74 11.57
C ASP A 229 -18.40 6.60 12.45
N GLU A 230 -18.35 5.37 11.92
CA GLU A 230 -17.75 4.23 12.63
C GLU A 230 -16.25 4.42 12.87
N VAL A 231 -15.53 5.01 11.90
CA VAL A 231 -14.12 5.40 12.06
C VAL A 231 -13.98 6.45 13.18
N ALA A 232 -14.77 7.52 13.14
CA ALA A 232 -14.74 8.59 14.15
C ALA A 232 -15.06 8.06 15.55
N LEU A 233 -16.06 7.18 15.66
CA LEU A 233 -16.43 6.54 16.93
C LEU A 233 -15.28 5.66 17.48
N THR A 234 -14.60 4.90 16.62
CA THR A 234 -13.46 4.08 17.02
C THR A 234 -12.28 4.94 17.48
N LEU A 235 -11.96 6.02 16.74
CA LEU A 235 -10.93 6.99 17.13
C LEU A 235 -11.28 7.63 18.48
N SER A 236 -12.54 8.06 18.66
CA SER A 236 -12.98 8.67 19.91
C SER A 236 -12.77 7.75 21.09
N ARG A 237 -13.20 6.51 20.96
CA ARG A 237 -13.13 5.52 22.04
C ARG A 237 -11.70 5.14 22.41
N VAL A 238 -10.85 4.93 21.40
CA VAL A 238 -9.47 4.44 21.62
C VAL A 238 -8.54 5.55 22.09
N LEU A 239 -8.71 6.77 21.58
CA LEU A 239 -7.86 7.91 21.92
C LEU A 239 -8.34 8.67 23.17
N ASP A 240 -9.53 8.34 23.69
CA ASP A 240 -10.21 9.10 24.74
C ASP A 240 -10.34 10.59 24.39
N LYS A 241 -10.76 10.85 23.14
CA LYS A 241 -10.89 12.18 22.54
C LYS A 241 -12.22 12.27 21.78
N GLN A 242 -12.76 13.48 21.62
CA GLN A 242 -13.97 13.65 20.82
C GLN A 242 -13.62 13.77 19.34
N VAL A 243 -13.98 12.75 18.55
CA VAL A 243 -13.87 12.78 17.08
C VAL A 243 -15.25 12.59 16.47
N ARG A 244 -15.58 13.36 15.44
CA ARG A 244 -16.83 13.24 14.69
C ARG A 244 -16.58 13.33 13.19
N ALA A 245 -17.33 12.59 12.40
CA ALA A 245 -17.37 12.75 10.96
C ALA A 245 -18.41 13.79 10.55
N GLU A 246 -18.15 14.47 9.46
CA GLU A 246 -19.03 15.49 8.88
C GLU A 246 -19.03 15.31 7.36
N SER A 247 -20.09 14.68 6.84
CA SER A 247 -20.27 14.51 5.41
C SER A 247 -20.77 15.82 4.79
N VAL A 248 -20.02 16.29 3.79
CA VAL A 248 -20.31 17.55 3.08
C VAL A 248 -20.23 17.35 1.57
N SER A 249 -20.65 18.35 0.79
CA SER A 249 -20.44 18.27 -0.67
C SER A 249 -18.96 18.27 -1.03
N PRO A 250 -18.56 17.72 -2.19
CA PRO A 250 -17.18 17.73 -2.66
C PRO A 250 -16.55 19.13 -2.65
N GLU A 251 -17.31 20.15 -3.08
CA GLU A 251 -16.85 21.55 -3.12
C GLU A 251 -16.54 22.05 -1.70
N LYS A 252 -17.43 21.82 -0.74
CA LYS A 252 -17.25 22.20 0.65
C LYS A 252 -16.07 21.47 1.31
N ALA A 253 -15.85 20.21 0.97
CA ALA A 253 -14.69 19.47 1.46
C ALA A 253 -13.39 20.12 0.97
N ILE A 254 -13.31 20.48 -0.32
CA ILE A 254 -12.15 21.18 -0.91
C ILE A 254 -11.97 22.57 -0.28
N GLU A 255 -13.03 23.36 -0.16
CA GLU A 255 -13.02 24.68 0.49
C GLU A 255 -12.53 24.61 1.94
N SER A 256 -12.81 23.51 2.64
CA SER A 256 -12.32 23.29 4.00
C SER A 256 -10.84 22.89 4.07
N GLY A 257 -10.16 22.67 2.93
CA GLY A 257 -8.75 22.32 2.85
C GLY A 257 -8.46 20.82 2.69
N VAL A 258 -9.48 20.00 2.47
CA VAL A 258 -9.26 18.59 2.10
C VAL A 258 -8.67 18.54 0.69
N PHE A 259 -7.62 17.76 0.50
CA PHE A 259 -6.92 17.67 -0.79
C PHE A 259 -7.87 17.20 -1.91
N ALA A 260 -7.95 17.97 -2.99
CA ALA A 260 -8.92 17.75 -4.06
C ALA A 260 -8.82 16.35 -4.70
N GLY A 261 -7.60 15.82 -4.86
CA GLY A 261 -7.40 14.46 -5.37
C GLY A 261 -8.00 13.39 -4.45
N TRP A 262 -7.92 13.61 -3.13
CA TRP A 262 -8.57 12.74 -2.16
C TRP A 262 -10.09 12.87 -2.19
N VAL A 263 -10.62 14.09 -2.30
CA VAL A 263 -12.07 14.30 -2.48
C VAL A 263 -12.58 13.56 -3.70
N ARG A 264 -11.83 13.62 -4.82
CA ARG A 264 -12.19 12.86 -6.03
C ARG A 264 -12.19 11.34 -5.79
N SER A 265 -11.26 10.84 -5.01
CA SER A 265 -11.25 9.41 -4.62
C SER A 265 -12.43 9.04 -3.71
N GLN A 266 -12.89 9.96 -2.86
CA GLN A 266 -14.09 9.76 -2.04
C GLN A 266 -15.37 9.69 -2.91
N GLU A 267 -15.49 10.55 -3.92
CA GLU A 267 -16.60 10.45 -4.89
C GLU A 267 -16.57 9.10 -5.63
N TRP A 268 -15.37 8.65 -6.06
CA TRP A 268 -15.22 7.33 -6.65
C TRP A 268 -15.64 6.23 -5.68
N THR A 269 -15.28 6.35 -4.41
CA THR A 269 -15.67 5.38 -3.38
C THR A 269 -17.20 5.34 -3.18
N ASN A 270 -17.88 6.48 -3.30
CA ASN A 270 -19.35 6.54 -3.24
C ASN A 270 -20.02 5.81 -4.40
N GLU A 271 -19.41 5.79 -5.59
CA GLU A 271 -20.03 5.27 -6.81
C GLU A 271 -19.58 3.84 -7.17
N ALA A 272 -18.33 3.51 -6.96
CA ALA A 272 -17.74 2.21 -7.27
C ALA A 272 -17.18 1.54 -6.00
N GLY A 273 -16.25 2.21 -5.34
CA GLY A 273 -15.60 1.74 -4.13
C GLY A 273 -14.76 0.48 -4.31
N TYR A 274 -14.08 0.09 -3.25
CA TYR A 274 -13.33 -1.16 -3.20
C TYR A 274 -14.28 -2.33 -3.01
N GLN A 275 -14.02 -3.45 -3.72
CA GLN A 275 -14.89 -4.63 -3.75
C GLN A 275 -14.13 -5.92 -3.40
N ALA A 276 -13.17 -5.85 -2.46
CA ALA A 276 -12.52 -7.05 -1.95
C ALA A 276 -13.54 -7.95 -1.23
N ASP A 277 -13.48 -9.25 -1.50
CA ASP A 277 -14.30 -10.25 -0.78
C ASP A 277 -13.65 -10.56 0.58
N ILE A 278 -13.92 -9.70 1.57
CA ILE A 278 -13.35 -9.81 2.92
C ILE A 278 -13.64 -11.18 3.56
N PRO A 279 -14.86 -11.74 3.54
CA PRO A 279 -15.12 -13.06 4.09
C PRO A 279 -14.28 -14.16 3.46
N ALA A 280 -14.18 -14.20 2.14
CA ALA A 280 -13.37 -15.19 1.43
C ALA A 280 -11.88 -15.02 1.74
N LEU A 281 -11.38 -13.78 1.81
CA LEU A 281 -9.99 -13.48 2.16
C LEU A 281 -9.66 -13.97 3.57
N VAL A 282 -10.48 -13.59 4.56
CA VAL A 282 -10.29 -14.00 5.97
C VAL A 282 -10.34 -15.52 6.12
N GLN A 283 -11.26 -16.19 5.43
CA GLN A 283 -11.33 -17.65 5.43
C GLN A 283 -10.08 -18.29 4.82
N SER A 284 -9.61 -17.77 3.68
CA SER A 284 -8.40 -18.27 3.00
C SER A 284 -7.16 -18.10 3.87
N PHE A 285 -7.02 -16.94 4.51
CA PHE A 285 -5.88 -16.61 5.36
C PHE A 285 -5.91 -17.35 6.68
N GLY A 286 -7.09 -17.51 7.29
CA GLY A 286 -7.26 -18.28 8.54
C GLY A 286 -6.78 -19.73 8.43
N ARG A 287 -6.86 -20.34 7.25
CA ARG A 287 -6.31 -21.68 6.99
C ARG A 287 -4.77 -21.72 6.99
N ARG A 288 -4.10 -20.58 7.08
CA ARG A 288 -2.64 -20.39 7.03
C ARG A 288 -2.11 -19.62 8.23
N ASP A 289 -2.92 -19.46 9.26
CA ASP A 289 -2.59 -18.66 10.45
C ASP A 289 -2.21 -17.21 10.14
N ILE A 290 -2.71 -16.65 9.00
CA ILE A 290 -2.57 -15.24 8.66
C ILE A 290 -3.73 -14.48 9.28
N VAL A 291 -3.44 -13.63 10.25
CA VAL A 291 -4.41 -12.79 10.95
C VAL A 291 -4.18 -11.35 10.56
N LEU A 292 -5.20 -10.73 9.95
CA LEU A 292 -5.17 -9.31 9.59
C LEU A 292 -5.67 -8.44 10.76
N THR A 293 -5.28 -7.19 10.75
CA THR A 293 -5.45 -6.24 11.86
C THR A 293 -6.73 -5.43 11.71
N PRO A 294 -7.75 -5.58 12.56
CA PRO A 294 -8.91 -4.70 12.60
C PRO A 294 -8.52 -3.25 12.91
N PHE A 295 -9.31 -2.28 12.43
CA PHE A 295 -9.02 -0.85 12.58
C PHE A 295 -8.84 -0.42 14.05
N GLU A 296 -9.67 -0.93 14.95
CA GLU A 296 -9.50 -0.64 16.39
C GLU A 296 -8.15 -1.09 16.94
N ALA A 297 -7.70 -2.28 16.57
CA ALA A 297 -6.40 -2.81 16.99
C ALA A 297 -5.25 -1.99 16.39
N TRP A 298 -5.40 -1.56 15.14
CA TRP A 298 -4.45 -0.67 14.49
C TRP A 298 -4.40 0.69 15.19
N VAL A 299 -5.53 1.33 15.49
CA VAL A 299 -5.59 2.62 16.21
C VAL A 299 -4.91 2.51 17.57
N LYS A 300 -5.12 1.42 18.32
CA LYS A 300 -4.45 1.20 19.62
C LYS A 300 -2.93 1.18 19.50
N ARG A 301 -2.40 0.53 18.46
CA ARG A 301 -0.95 0.45 18.22
C ARG A 301 -0.35 1.78 17.76
N HIS A 302 -1.11 2.58 17.00
CA HIS A 302 -0.67 3.83 16.38
C HIS A 302 -1.21 5.10 17.07
N ALA A 303 -1.74 4.97 18.29
CA ALA A 303 -2.35 6.10 19.01
C ALA A 303 -1.43 7.32 19.12
N GLY A 304 -0.12 7.12 19.30
CA GLY A 304 0.87 8.20 19.36
C GLY A 304 1.12 8.93 18.03
N GLU A 305 0.68 8.33 16.91
CA GLU A 305 0.85 8.89 15.56
C GLU A 305 -0.43 9.60 15.07
N ILE A 306 -1.56 9.42 15.77
CA ILE A 306 -2.85 10.00 15.44
C ILE A 306 -3.07 11.23 16.35
N HIS A 307 -2.91 12.42 15.77
CA HIS A 307 -2.96 13.64 16.54
C HIS A 307 -4.39 14.18 16.61
N VAL A 308 -4.97 14.17 17.82
CA VAL A 308 -6.26 14.78 18.16
C VAL A 308 -6.07 15.57 19.44
N ASP A 309 -6.32 16.88 19.39
CA ASP A 309 -6.19 17.78 20.54
C ASP A 309 -7.53 17.99 21.28
N ALA A 310 -8.65 17.57 20.66
CA ALA A 310 -10.02 17.80 21.13
C ALA A 310 -10.42 16.92 22.33
#